data_8a35695dbc2ed2d7da317d3ae50e9b87
#
_entry.id   8a35695dbc2ed2d7da317d3ae50e9b87
#
_cell.length_a   1.000
_cell.length_b   1.000
_cell.length_c   1.000
_cell.angle_alpha   90.00
_cell.angle_beta   90.00
_cell.angle_gamma   90.00
#
_symmetry.space_group_name_H-M   'P 1'
#
loop_
_entity.id
_entity.type
_entity.pdbx_description
1 polymer ?
#
loop_
_entity_poly.entity_id
_entity_poly.type
_entity_poly.pdbx_seq_one_letter_code
_entity_poly.pdbx_strand_id
1 'polypeptide(L)'
;MSNLDTIIDFGSKNLRLGVFNQSSEKIYSSNIKINEVLENDNLDKALKKLVRDAEKQLSTHLADVDVLYDSSEYNFLELSIKKSFDQPTFISKYYKSLVEEANFIISENNFRDQVVHIVINNM
;
A
#
# COMPACT_ATOMS: atom_id res chain seq x y z
N MET A 1 1.86 -12.79 24.96
CA MET A 1 1.90 -11.98 23.73
C MET A 1 0.99 -12.59 22.70
N SER A 2 0.01 -11.85 22.27
CA SER A 2 -0.82 -12.26 21.16
C SER A 2 -0.09 -11.94 19.86
N ASN A 3 0.20 -12.95 19.07
CA ASN A 3 0.73 -12.76 17.72
C ASN A 3 -0.45 -12.53 16.76
N LEU A 4 -0.98 -11.32 16.81
CA LEU A 4 -2.07 -10.91 15.93
C LEU A 4 -1.53 -9.91 14.91
N ASP A 5 -1.91 -10.12 13.65
CA ASP A 5 -1.63 -9.19 12.58
C ASP A 5 -2.83 -8.26 12.43
N THR A 6 -2.61 -6.98 12.58
CA THR A 6 -3.63 -5.95 12.42
C THR A 6 -3.37 -5.15 11.17
N ILE A 7 -4.37 -5.06 10.31
CA ILE A 7 -4.30 -4.32 9.06
C ILE A 7 -5.38 -3.26 9.04
N ILE A 8 -4.99 -2.01 8.76
CA ILE A 8 -5.92 -0.92 8.48
C ILE A 8 -5.83 -0.57 7.01
N ASP A 9 -6.95 -0.63 6.33
CA ASP A 9 -7.08 -0.29 4.92
C ASP A 9 -7.76 1.07 4.78
N PHE A 10 -7.00 2.06 4.29
CA PHE A 10 -7.51 3.37 3.88
C PHE A 10 -7.97 3.29 2.43
N GLY A 11 -9.15 2.74 2.21
CA GLY A 11 -9.75 2.71 0.88
C GLY A 11 -10.28 4.08 0.45
N SER A 12 -10.65 4.20 -0.80
CA SER A 12 -11.23 5.43 -1.35
C SER A 12 -12.62 5.75 -0.81
N LYS A 13 -13.34 4.75 -0.30
CA LYS A 13 -14.72 4.87 0.19
C LYS A 13 -14.90 4.43 1.64
N ASN A 14 -14.03 3.57 2.12
CA ASN A 14 -14.16 2.94 3.42
C ASN A 14 -12.82 2.89 4.14
N LEU A 15 -12.89 3.06 5.45
CA LEU A 15 -11.81 2.77 6.36
C LEU A 15 -12.11 1.42 7.02
N ARG A 16 -11.23 0.44 6.83
CA ARG A 16 -11.44 -0.92 7.32
C ARG A 16 -10.32 -1.32 8.27
N LEU A 17 -10.69 -2.11 9.27
CA LEU A 17 -9.74 -2.74 10.17
C LEU A 17 -9.98 -4.24 10.16
N GLY A 18 -8.93 -5.01 9.98
CA GLY A 18 -8.96 -6.47 10.07
C GLY A 18 -7.89 -6.96 11.03
N VAL A 19 -8.23 -7.95 11.83
CA VAL A 19 -7.29 -8.63 12.73
C VAL A 19 -7.25 -10.09 12.39
N PHE A 20 -6.04 -10.61 12.21
CA PHE A 20 -5.79 -11.97 11.79
C PHE A 20 -4.95 -12.70 12.84
N ASN A 21 -5.20 -14.01 13.01
CA ASN A 21 -4.36 -14.84 13.85
C ASN A 21 -3.13 -15.36 13.09
N GLN A 22 -2.28 -16.13 13.75
CA GLN A 22 -1.09 -16.72 13.14
C GLN A 22 -1.37 -17.66 11.96
N SER A 23 -2.57 -18.21 11.91
CA SER A 23 -3.01 -19.06 10.80
C SER A 23 -3.63 -18.29 9.65
N SER A 24 -3.48 -16.97 9.66
CA SER A 24 -4.06 -16.04 8.67
C SER A 24 -5.59 -16.09 8.59
N GLU A 25 -6.24 -16.50 9.67
CA GLU A 25 -7.69 -16.44 9.79
C GLU A 25 -8.11 -15.08 10.33
N LYS A 26 -9.11 -14.49 9.69
CA LYS A 26 -9.67 -13.22 10.14
C LYS A 26 -10.55 -13.46 11.38
N ILE A 27 -10.11 -12.93 12.52
CA ILE A 27 -10.82 -13.08 13.79
C ILE A 27 -11.67 -11.87 14.16
N TYR A 28 -11.43 -10.74 13.52
CA TYR A 28 -12.21 -9.50 13.71
C TYR A 28 -12.14 -8.63 12.47
N SER A 29 -13.23 -7.95 12.17
CA SER A 29 -13.23 -6.90 11.15
C SER A 29 -14.25 -5.82 11.46
N SER A 30 -13.93 -4.60 11.05
CA SER A 30 -14.80 -3.43 11.19
C SER A 30 -14.63 -2.52 9.97
N ASN A 31 -15.65 -1.72 9.68
CA ASN A 31 -15.69 -0.85 8.51
C ASN A 31 -16.42 0.46 8.85
N ILE A 32 -15.84 1.58 8.43
CA ILE A 32 -16.49 2.91 8.53
C ILE A 32 -16.43 3.56 7.15
N LYS A 33 -17.53 4.19 6.73
CA LYS A 33 -17.58 4.95 5.49
C LYS A 33 -16.78 6.25 5.61
N ILE A 34 -15.90 6.52 4.65
CA ILE A 34 -15.04 7.71 4.68
C ILE A 34 -15.81 9.02 4.60
N ASN A 35 -16.95 9.05 3.90
CA ASN A 35 -17.78 10.26 3.82
C ASN A 35 -18.22 10.77 5.19
N GLU A 36 -18.45 9.86 6.15
CA GLU A 36 -18.81 10.22 7.53
C GLU A 36 -17.60 10.75 8.32
N VAL A 37 -16.38 10.43 7.86
CA VAL A 37 -15.14 10.71 8.57
C VAL A 37 -14.50 12.02 8.11
N LEU A 38 -14.54 12.33 6.80
CA LEU A 38 -13.84 13.48 6.21
C LEU A 38 -14.54 14.83 6.45
N GLU A 39 -15.85 14.84 6.69
CA GLU A 39 -16.60 16.08 6.84
C GLU A 39 -16.23 16.90 8.08
N ASN A 40 -15.50 16.34 9.05
CA ASN A 40 -15.27 16.96 10.36
C ASN A 40 -13.84 16.82 10.92
N ASP A 41 -12.81 16.61 10.13
CA ASP A 41 -11.45 16.36 10.61
C ASP A 41 -11.37 15.22 11.66
N ASN A 42 -12.29 14.26 11.59
CA ASN A 42 -12.45 13.19 12.59
C ASN A 42 -11.71 11.88 12.23
N LEU A 43 -10.79 11.91 11.28
CA LEU A 43 -10.03 10.71 10.89
C LEU A 43 -9.30 10.09 12.08
N ASP A 44 -8.63 10.91 12.88
CA ASP A 44 -7.92 10.47 14.08
C ASP A 44 -8.88 9.83 15.11
N LYS A 45 -10.02 10.45 15.34
CA LYS A 45 -11.04 9.89 16.25
C LYS A 45 -11.63 8.59 15.73
N ALA A 46 -11.89 8.51 14.42
CA ALA A 46 -12.40 7.29 13.80
C ALA A 46 -11.42 6.14 13.90
N LEU A 47 -10.14 6.39 13.63
CA LEU A 47 -9.06 5.41 13.79
C LEU A 47 -8.95 4.92 15.23
N LYS A 48 -8.92 5.83 16.19
CA LYS A 48 -8.88 5.50 17.62
C LYS A 48 -10.08 4.67 18.04
N LYS A 49 -11.25 5.01 17.53
CA LYS A 49 -12.46 4.23 17.81
C LYS A 49 -12.40 2.84 17.25
N LEU A 50 -11.98 2.69 15.98
CA LEU A 50 -11.83 1.37 15.35
C LEU A 50 -10.88 0.47 16.14
N VAL A 51 -9.74 0.99 16.53
CA VAL A 51 -8.73 0.25 17.29
C VAL A 51 -9.26 -0.11 18.68
N ARG A 52 -9.86 0.83 19.39
CA ARG A 52 -10.42 0.58 20.74
C ARG A 52 -11.54 -0.47 20.73
N ASP A 53 -12.43 -0.39 19.75
CA ASP A 53 -13.52 -1.37 19.64
C ASP A 53 -12.97 -2.78 19.37
N ALA A 54 -11.95 -2.90 18.52
CA ALA A 54 -11.28 -4.15 18.26
C ALA A 54 -10.56 -4.68 19.51
N GLU A 55 -9.83 -3.83 20.22
CA GLU A 55 -9.12 -4.20 21.45
C GLU A 55 -10.09 -4.67 22.54
N LYS A 56 -11.23 -4.01 22.68
CA LYS A 56 -12.29 -4.42 23.61
C LYS A 56 -12.86 -5.79 23.23
N GLN A 57 -13.18 -5.98 21.97
CA GLN A 57 -13.78 -7.22 21.47
C GLN A 57 -12.83 -8.40 21.62
N LEU A 58 -11.54 -8.18 21.37
CA LEU A 58 -10.50 -9.22 21.42
C LEU A 58 -9.84 -9.34 22.80
N SER A 59 -10.13 -8.43 23.73
CA SER A 59 -9.51 -8.36 25.06
C SER A 59 -7.98 -8.36 25.00
N THR A 60 -7.43 -7.67 23.99
CA THR A 60 -5.98 -7.60 23.78
C THR A 60 -5.59 -6.24 23.19
N HIS A 61 -4.36 -5.81 23.45
CA HIS A 61 -3.80 -4.61 22.88
C HIS A 61 -3.20 -4.90 21.49
N LEU A 62 -3.53 -4.06 20.51
CA LEU A 62 -3.01 -4.14 19.15
C LEU A 62 -1.77 -3.24 19.05
N ALA A 63 -0.59 -3.82 19.17
CA ALA A 63 0.66 -3.06 19.25
C ALA A 63 1.16 -2.60 17.89
N ASP A 64 1.10 -3.49 16.90
CA ASP A 64 1.63 -3.25 15.55
C ASP A 64 0.48 -3.25 14.55
N VAL A 65 0.50 -2.28 13.65
CA VAL A 65 -0.54 -2.11 12.65
C VAL A 65 0.10 -1.87 11.28
N ASP A 66 -0.24 -2.72 10.32
CA ASP A 66 0.10 -2.49 8.93
C ASP A 66 -0.97 -1.64 8.27
N VAL A 67 -0.54 -0.69 7.46
CA VAL A 67 -1.44 0.24 6.79
C VAL A 67 -1.39 0.03 5.29
N LEU A 68 -2.55 -0.24 4.70
CA LEU A 68 -2.76 -0.22 3.26
C LEU A 68 -3.39 1.11 2.90
N TYR A 69 -2.87 1.77 1.90
CA TYR A 69 -3.37 3.06 1.47
C TYR A 69 -3.76 3.03 -0.01
N ASP A 70 -4.99 3.44 -0.30
CA ASP A 70 -5.49 3.61 -1.65
C ASP A 70 -5.99 5.06 -1.83
N SER A 71 -5.77 5.61 -3.00
CA SER A 71 -6.19 6.96 -3.34
C SER A 71 -6.68 6.98 -4.78
N SER A 72 -7.69 7.81 -5.05
CA SER A 72 -8.13 8.08 -6.41
C SER A 72 -7.04 8.76 -7.27
N GLU A 73 -6.00 9.29 -6.64
CA GLU A 73 -4.83 9.86 -7.31
C GLU A 73 -3.81 8.81 -7.77
N TYR A 74 -3.93 7.57 -7.31
CA TYR A 74 -3.07 6.48 -7.74
C TYR A 74 -3.47 6.00 -9.14
N ASN A 75 -2.50 5.99 -10.02
CA ASN A 75 -2.64 5.44 -11.36
C ASN A 75 -1.78 4.19 -11.47
N PHE A 76 -2.37 3.13 -11.99
CA PHE A 76 -1.66 1.88 -12.26
C PHE A 76 -1.35 1.81 -13.76
N LEU A 77 -0.07 1.67 -14.07
CA LEU A 77 0.41 1.54 -15.43
C LEU A 77 1.27 0.28 -15.53
N GLU A 78 0.91 -0.60 -16.43
CA GLU A 78 1.77 -1.72 -16.79
C GLU A 78 2.68 -1.32 -17.93
N LEU A 79 3.97 -1.47 -17.70
CA LEU A 79 5.01 -1.09 -18.63
C LEU A 79 6.01 -2.23 -18.75
N SER A 80 6.29 -2.64 -19.98
CA SER A 80 7.28 -3.67 -20.25
C SER A 80 8.39 -3.12 -21.14
N ILE A 81 9.62 -3.26 -20.68
CA ILE A 81 10.81 -2.85 -21.42
C ILE A 81 11.73 -4.05 -21.52
N LYS A 82 12.13 -4.38 -22.73
CA LYS A 82 13.09 -5.45 -22.99
C LYS A 82 14.36 -4.87 -23.60
N LYS A 83 15.50 -5.22 -23.02
CA LYS A 83 16.82 -4.90 -23.57
C LYS A 83 17.64 -6.15 -23.76
N SER A 84 18.34 -6.22 -24.88
CA SER A 84 19.30 -7.27 -25.19
C SER A 84 20.70 -6.66 -25.20
N PHE A 85 21.66 -7.38 -24.63
CA PHE A 85 23.04 -6.94 -24.53
C PHE A 85 23.96 -7.94 -25.20
N ASP A 86 24.91 -7.43 -25.99
CA ASP A 86 25.88 -8.28 -26.70
C ASP A 86 26.95 -8.86 -25.79
N GLN A 87 27.14 -8.27 -24.62
CA GLN A 87 28.13 -8.72 -23.64
C GLN A 87 27.55 -8.71 -22.23
N PRO A 88 28.00 -9.62 -21.34
CA PRO A 88 27.64 -9.60 -19.94
C PRO A 88 28.01 -8.25 -19.30
N THR A 89 27.09 -7.57 -18.71
CA THR A 89 27.33 -6.31 -18.04
C THR A 89 26.71 -6.34 -16.64
N PHE A 90 27.24 -5.49 -15.76
CA PHE A 90 26.69 -5.36 -14.41
C PHE A 90 25.30 -4.71 -14.46
N ILE A 91 24.36 -5.29 -13.73
CA ILE A 91 22.96 -4.82 -13.65
C ILE A 91 22.90 -3.33 -13.31
N SER A 92 23.79 -2.83 -12.44
CA SER A 92 23.85 -1.43 -12.05
C SER A 92 24.02 -0.43 -13.21
N LYS A 93 24.62 -0.85 -14.31
CA LYS A 93 24.77 -0.01 -15.51
C LYS A 93 23.48 0.13 -16.32
N TYR A 94 22.54 -0.80 -16.15
CA TYR A 94 21.32 -0.84 -16.92
C TYR A 94 20.18 -0.04 -16.28
N TYR A 95 20.20 0.15 -14.97
CA TYR A 95 19.12 0.85 -14.27
C TYR A 95 18.88 2.23 -14.82
N LYS A 96 19.96 3.00 -15.04
CA LYS A 96 19.84 4.34 -15.58
C LYS A 96 19.13 4.34 -16.94
N SER A 97 19.56 3.45 -17.83
CA SER A 97 18.99 3.30 -19.16
C SER A 97 17.52 2.87 -19.13
N LEU A 98 17.18 1.91 -18.25
CA LEU A 98 15.80 1.45 -18.08
C LEU A 98 14.90 2.55 -17.50
N VAL A 99 15.41 3.32 -16.54
CA VAL A 99 14.67 4.45 -15.96
C VAL A 99 14.43 5.54 -16.99
N GLU A 100 15.44 5.86 -17.80
CA GLU A 100 15.31 6.86 -18.89
C GLU A 100 14.27 6.42 -19.91
N GLU A 101 14.27 5.15 -20.30
CA GLU A 101 13.25 4.60 -21.20
C GLU A 101 11.86 4.61 -20.59
N ALA A 102 11.74 4.19 -19.34
CA ALA A 102 10.47 4.22 -18.62
C ALA A 102 9.91 5.64 -18.53
N ASN A 103 10.73 6.61 -18.17
CA ASN A 103 10.32 8.03 -18.11
C ASN A 103 9.93 8.57 -19.50
N PHE A 104 10.62 8.17 -20.55
CA PHE A 104 10.27 8.54 -21.91
C PHE A 104 8.88 8.02 -22.29
N ILE A 105 8.61 6.74 -22.05
CA ILE A 105 7.31 6.13 -22.35
C ILE A 105 6.19 6.77 -21.52
N ILE A 106 6.44 7.04 -20.26
CA ILE A 106 5.49 7.73 -19.37
C ILE A 106 5.15 9.11 -19.91
N SER A 107 6.16 9.90 -20.33
CA SER A 107 5.95 11.23 -20.88
C SER A 107 5.22 11.22 -22.22
N GLU A 108 5.52 10.26 -23.10
CA GLU A 108 4.83 10.11 -24.39
C GLU A 108 3.33 9.79 -24.25
N ASN A 109 2.94 9.19 -23.12
CA ASN A 109 1.54 8.91 -22.81
C ASN A 109 0.85 10.00 -21.97
N ASN A 110 1.42 11.22 -21.95
CA ASN A 110 0.89 12.39 -21.25
C ASN A 110 0.79 12.26 -19.72
N PHE A 111 1.53 11.37 -19.12
CA PHE A 111 1.68 11.32 -17.67
C PHE A 111 2.76 12.31 -17.25
N ARG A 112 2.52 13.03 -16.17
CA ARG A 112 3.49 13.98 -15.59
C ARG A 112 4.41 13.32 -14.56
N ASP A 113 4.20 12.06 -14.31
CA ASP A 113 4.93 11.30 -13.32
C ASP A 113 6.31 10.90 -13.83
N GLN A 114 7.21 10.64 -12.92
CA GLN A 114 8.54 10.13 -13.21
C GLN A 114 8.90 9.01 -12.24
N VAL A 115 9.80 8.13 -12.64
CA VAL A 115 10.28 7.06 -11.79
C VAL A 115 11.14 7.64 -10.67
N VAL A 116 10.75 7.43 -9.42
CA VAL A 116 11.50 7.88 -8.23
C VAL A 116 12.00 6.71 -7.40
N HIS A 117 11.45 5.51 -7.60
CA HIS A 117 11.81 4.33 -6.83
C HIS A 117 11.74 3.09 -7.67
N ILE A 118 12.70 2.19 -7.47
CA ILE A 118 12.77 0.91 -8.18
C ILE A 118 12.92 -0.19 -7.13
N VAL A 119 12.08 -1.21 -7.26
CA VAL A 119 12.19 -2.43 -6.46
C VAL A 119 12.64 -3.57 -7.36
N ILE A 120 13.68 -4.27 -6.95
CA ILE A 120 14.25 -5.39 -7.70
C ILE A 120 14.10 -6.64 -6.86
N ASN A 121 13.44 -7.62 -7.45
CA ASN A 121 13.29 -8.92 -6.83
C ASN A 121 14.40 -9.85 -7.34
N ASN A 122 15.14 -10.42 -6.42
CA ASN A 122 16.06 -11.50 -6.72
C ASN A 122 15.24 -12.78 -6.94
N MET A 123 15.21 -13.20 -8.17
CA MET A 123 14.65 -14.51 -8.52
C MET A 123 15.74 -15.55 -8.58
#